data_ac55a8024f8b9161807804305a70429e
#
_entry.id   ac55a8024f8b9161807804305a70429e
#
_cell.length_a   1.000
_cell.length_b   1.000
_cell.length_c   1.000
_cell.angle_alpha   90.00
_cell.angle_beta   90.00
_cell.angle_gamma   90.00
#
_symmetry.space_group_name_H-M   'P 1'
#
loop_
_entity.id
_entity.type
_entity.pdbx_description
1 polymer ?
#
loop_
_entity_poly.entity_id
_entity_poly.type
_entity_poly.pdbx_seq_one_letter_code
_entity_poly.pdbx_strand_id
1 'polypeptide(L)'
;MKKQLLTILLTAVTLFSLISCGEKKAETTETTAPATEETAAASSAPQFTVDAAFQSQLAGVFTSYVTLKEAFVATDAAKVKAEAATVASSLTATDMKLLTGAAHNDWMTYSGAMDAALKEMQATDDIEAQRTAFKNLSDNLYKSIKAYGLGGVTAYYEYCPMAFNDTGAYWLSDKSVIRNPYFGDKMLSCGSVEETLK
;
A
#
# COMPACT_ATOMS: atom_id res chain seq x y z
N MET A 1 -40.14 -19.95 40.00
CA MET A 1 -41.57 -19.71 40.31
C MET A 1 -42.08 -18.68 39.32
N LYS A 2 -43.21 -19.05 38.67
CA LYS A 2 -44.19 -18.25 37.89
C LYS A 2 -43.61 -17.62 36.61
N LYS A 3 -43.80 -18.17 35.37
CA LYS A 3 -45.06 -18.48 34.62
C LYS A 3 -45.98 -17.25 34.50
N GLN A 4 -46.16 -16.80 33.25
CA GLN A 4 -47.41 -16.59 32.53
C GLN A 4 -47.04 -15.86 31.21
N LEU A 5 -47.23 -16.37 30.06
CA LEU A 5 -48.37 -16.90 29.29
C LEU A 5 -49.28 -15.81 28.76
N LEU A 6 -49.40 -15.81 27.42
CA LEU A 6 -50.58 -15.64 26.57
C LEU A 6 -51.05 -14.17 26.32
N THR A 7 -51.21 -13.69 25.13
CA THR A 7 -52.37 -13.96 24.27
C THR A 7 -52.23 -13.33 22.88
N ILE A 8 -52.46 -14.11 21.89
CA ILE A 8 -52.98 -14.01 20.55
C ILE A 8 -53.96 -12.84 20.35
N LEU A 9 -53.87 -12.12 19.24
CA LEU A 9 -55.08 -11.73 18.48
C LEU A 9 -54.79 -11.59 17.00
N LEU A 10 -55.59 -12.29 16.26
CA LEU A 10 -55.72 -12.55 14.83
C LEU A 10 -56.86 -11.65 14.28
N THR A 11 -56.66 -10.93 13.17
CA THR A 11 -57.71 -10.53 12.21
C THR A 11 -57.01 -10.11 10.92
N ALA A 12 -57.03 -10.84 9.85
CA ALA A 12 -58.06 -11.07 8.85
C ALA A 12 -58.20 -9.94 7.81
N VAL A 13 -57.68 -10.23 6.63
CA VAL A 13 -58.28 -10.23 5.27
C VAL A 13 -58.86 -8.92 4.74
N THR A 14 -58.31 -8.43 3.61
CA THR A 14 -59.16 -8.19 2.41
C THR A 14 -58.31 -8.30 1.13
N LEU A 15 -58.74 -9.21 0.26
CA LEU A 15 -58.40 -9.32 -1.15
C LEU A 15 -58.93 -8.11 -1.93
N PHE A 16 -58.14 -7.60 -2.86
CA PHE A 16 -58.69 -6.98 -4.06
C PHE A 16 -57.83 -7.36 -5.27
N SER A 17 -58.40 -8.24 -6.06
CA SER A 17 -57.94 -8.59 -7.39
C SER A 17 -58.50 -7.59 -8.39
N LEU A 18 -57.72 -7.11 -9.33
CA LEU A 18 -58.19 -6.88 -10.70
C LEU A 18 -56.99 -6.95 -11.69
N ILE A 19 -57.22 -7.75 -12.65
CA ILE A 19 -56.51 -8.15 -13.85
C ILE A 19 -56.41 -6.98 -14.82
N SER A 20 -55.24 -6.76 -15.44
CA SER A 20 -55.18 -6.26 -16.81
C SER A 20 -53.96 -6.80 -17.53
N CYS A 21 -54.23 -7.59 -18.54
CA CYS A 21 -53.27 -8.04 -19.55
C CYS A 21 -52.73 -6.88 -20.38
N GLY A 22 -51.44 -6.88 -20.65
CA GLY A 22 -50.79 -6.02 -21.64
C GLY A 22 -49.45 -6.60 -21.98
N GLU A 23 -49.41 -7.46 -23.01
CA GLU A 23 -48.27 -8.07 -23.61
C GLU A 23 -47.42 -7.03 -24.35
N LYS A 24 -46.18 -6.78 -23.93
CA LYS A 24 -45.14 -6.21 -24.77
C LYS A 24 -43.75 -6.61 -24.32
N LYS A 25 -43.17 -7.52 -25.10
CA LYS A 25 -41.78 -7.71 -25.54
C LYS A 25 -40.68 -7.28 -24.58
N ALA A 26 -39.93 -8.31 -24.14
CA ALA A 26 -38.68 -8.21 -23.40
C ALA A 26 -37.64 -7.40 -24.19
N GLU A 27 -37.13 -6.36 -23.59
CA GLU A 27 -35.85 -5.74 -23.92
C GLU A 27 -35.00 -5.81 -22.67
N THR A 28 -34.01 -6.70 -22.75
CA THR A 28 -33.01 -6.91 -21.69
C THR A 28 -32.09 -5.71 -21.69
N THR A 29 -32.33 -4.76 -20.83
CA THR A 29 -31.36 -3.71 -20.53
C THR A 29 -30.41 -4.23 -19.46
N GLU A 30 -29.24 -4.70 -19.85
CA GLU A 30 -28.10 -4.88 -18.97
C GLU A 30 -27.77 -3.52 -18.35
N THR A 31 -28.11 -3.37 -17.08
CA THR A 31 -27.63 -2.25 -16.28
C THR A 31 -26.18 -2.54 -15.91
N THR A 32 -25.28 -2.10 -16.78
CA THR A 32 -23.85 -1.96 -16.43
C THR A 32 -23.75 -0.89 -15.36
N ALA A 33 -23.51 -1.31 -14.12
CA ALA A 33 -23.10 -0.42 -13.06
C ALA A 33 -21.79 0.27 -13.47
N PRO A 34 -21.67 1.60 -13.40
CA PRO A 34 -20.41 2.25 -13.65
C PRO A 34 -19.41 1.81 -12.58
N ALA A 35 -18.33 1.16 -13.01
CA ALA A 35 -17.14 1.02 -12.18
C ALA A 35 -16.69 2.44 -11.82
N THR A 36 -16.76 2.79 -10.56
CA THR A 36 -16.15 4.01 -10.04
C THR A 36 -14.65 3.83 -10.19
N GLU A 37 -14.06 4.44 -11.22
CA GLU A 37 -12.63 4.67 -11.29
C GLU A 37 -12.29 5.58 -10.11
N GLU A 38 -11.73 4.98 -9.07
CA GLU A 38 -11.13 5.69 -7.95
C GLU A 38 -9.89 6.41 -8.50
N THR A 39 -10.05 7.70 -8.72
CA THR A 39 -9.00 8.57 -9.27
C THR A 39 -7.94 8.72 -8.19
N ALA A 40 -6.90 7.87 -8.23
CA ALA A 40 -5.70 8.06 -7.43
C ALA A 40 -5.17 9.49 -7.67
N ALA A 41 -4.89 10.23 -6.61
CA ALA A 41 -4.44 11.62 -6.68
C ALA A 41 -3.20 11.72 -7.58
N ALA A 42 -3.24 12.65 -8.53
CA ALA A 42 -2.13 12.88 -9.45
C ALA A 42 -0.88 13.29 -8.65
N SER A 43 0.26 12.63 -8.92
CA SER A 43 1.55 12.93 -8.29
C SER A 43 1.92 14.40 -8.52
N SER A 44 2.21 15.12 -7.42
CA SER A 44 2.86 16.43 -7.49
C SER A 44 4.29 16.27 -8.01
N ALA A 45 4.81 17.29 -8.73
CA ALA A 45 6.21 17.33 -9.14
C ALA A 45 7.15 17.15 -7.92
N PRO A 46 8.35 16.55 -8.11
CA PRO A 46 9.34 16.42 -7.04
C PRO A 46 9.67 17.76 -6.38
N GLN A 47 9.96 17.73 -5.09
CA GLN A 47 10.30 18.95 -4.32
C GLN A 47 11.61 19.59 -4.80
N PHE A 48 12.58 18.77 -5.20
CA PHE A 48 13.88 19.22 -5.69
C PHE A 48 14.09 18.81 -7.16
N THR A 49 14.68 19.72 -7.93
CA THR A 49 15.25 19.36 -9.22
C THR A 49 16.67 18.85 -8.98
N VAL A 50 16.90 17.57 -9.27
CA VAL A 50 18.19 16.90 -9.05
C VAL A 50 18.70 16.26 -10.34
N ASP A 51 19.96 15.84 -10.33
CA ASP A 51 20.57 15.14 -11.45
C ASP A 51 19.84 13.83 -11.77
N ALA A 52 19.63 13.54 -13.06
CA ALA A 52 18.99 12.31 -13.52
C ALA A 52 19.76 11.05 -13.06
N ALA A 53 21.09 11.14 -12.86
CA ALA A 53 21.86 10.04 -12.32
C ALA A 53 21.47 9.73 -10.87
N PHE A 54 21.17 10.73 -10.03
CA PHE A 54 20.66 10.52 -8.68
C PHE A 54 19.28 9.84 -8.70
N GLN A 55 18.35 10.32 -9.55
CA GLN A 55 17.04 9.73 -9.70
C GLN A 55 17.13 8.26 -10.16
N SER A 56 18.02 7.94 -11.08
CA SER A 56 18.28 6.57 -11.53
C SER A 56 18.82 5.67 -10.40
N GLN A 57 19.70 6.19 -9.55
CA GLN A 57 20.20 5.46 -8.39
C GLN A 57 19.09 5.23 -7.35
N LEU A 58 18.25 6.23 -7.07
CA LEU A 58 17.10 6.10 -6.19
C LEU A 58 16.06 5.09 -6.74
N ALA A 59 15.86 5.05 -8.07
CA ALA A 59 15.04 4.03 -8.71
C ALA A 59 15.63 2.61 -8.52
N GLY A 60 16.95 2.48 -8.49
CA GLY A 60 17.64 1.24 -8.13
C GLY A 60 17.35 0.80 -6.68
N VAL A 61 17.39 1.74 -5.73
CA VAL A 61 16.98 1.48 -4.34
C VAL A 61 15.52 1.03 -4.27
N PHE A 62 14.62 1.71 -4.99
CA PHE A 62 13.20 1.33 -5.05
C PHE A 62 13.01 -0.08 -5.64
N THR A 63 13.74 -0.45 -6.69
CA THR A 63 13.68 -1.80 -7.27
C THR A 63 14.09 -2.88 -6.26
N SER A 64 15.17 -2.65 -5.51
CA SER A 64 15.60 -3.56 -4.44
C SER A 64 14.57 -3.63 -3.30
N TYR A 65 13.97 -2.50 -2.94
CA TYR A 65 12.89 -2.44 -1.95
C TYR A 65 11.67 -3.26 -2.37
N VAL A 66 11.26 -3.22 -3.65
CA VAL A 66 10.14 -4.03 -4.15
C VAL A 66 10.40 -5.52 -3.96
N THR A 67 11.65 -5.98 -4.18
CA THR A 67 12.04 -7.38 -3.92
C THR A 67 11.95 -7.72 -2.43
N LEU A 68 12.41 -6.82 -1.56
CA LEU A 68 12.27 -6.96 -0.10
C LEU A 68 10.78 -7.01 0.32
N LYS A 69 9.93 -6.16 -0.24
CA LYS A 69 8.47 -6.17 0.00
C LYS A 69 7.87 -7.54 -0.32
N GLU A 70 8.25 -8.17 -1.43
CA GLU A 70 7.75 -9.51 -1.78
C GLU A 70 8.22 -10.61 -0.80
N ALA A 71 9.38 -10.46 -0.16
CA ALA A 71 9.79 -11.37 0.92
C ALA A 71 8.86 -11.24 2.16
N PHE A 72 8.41 -10.01 2.49
CA PHE A 72 7.40 -9.80 3.53
C PHE A 72 6.03 -10.38 3.16
N VAL A 73 5.61 -10.21 1.90
CA VAL A 73 4.37 -10.85 1.39
C VAL A 73 4.44 -12.37 1.54
N ALA A 74 5.59 -12.97 1.28
CA ALA A 74 5.83 -14.41 1.47
C ALA A 74 6.00 -14.81 2.95
N THR A 75 6.08 -13.85 3.88
CA THR A 75 6.33 -14.09 5.31
C THR A 75 7.61 -14.91 5.56
N ASP A 76 8.66 -14.63 4.77
CA ASP A 76 9.96 -15.33 4.82
C ASP A 76 11.01 -14.44 5.50
N ALA A 77 11.18 -14.61 6.82
CA ALA A 77 12.10 -13.80 7.62
C ALA A 77 13.57 -13.93 7.17
N ALA A 78 13.99 -15.11 6.72
CA ALA A 78 15.36 -15.31 6.25
C ALA A 78 15.61 -14.57 4.92
N LYS A 79 14.64 -14.61 4.02
CA LYS A 79 14.69 -13.86 2.77
C LYS A 79 14.62 -12.37 3.02
N VAL A 80 13.80 -11.91 3.98
CA VAL A 80 13.78 -10.50 4.41
C VAL A 80 15.16 -10.02 4.82
N LYS A 81 15.92 -10.78 5.61
CA LYS A 81 17.31 -10.41 6.00
C LYS A 81 18.22 -10.27 4.78
N ALA A 82 18.16 -11.22 3.86
CA ALA A 82 18.99 -11.20 2.66
C ALA A 82 18.66 -10.01 1.75
N GLU A 83 17.37 -9.75 1.52
CA GLU A 83 16.95 -8.63 0.68
C GLU A 83 17.15 -7.27 1.37
N ALA A 84 17.06 -7.18 2.70
CA ALA A 84 17.42 -5.97 3.44
C ALA A 84 18.91 -5.61 3.25
N ALA A 85 19.80 -6.61 3.20
CA ALA A 85 21.21 -6.37 2.88
C ALA A 85 21.41 -5.87 1.43
N THR A 86 20.60 -6.37 0.49
CA THR A 86 20.61 -5.91 -0.91
C THR A 86 20.14 -4.44 -1.01
N VAL A 87 19.08 -4.06 -0.31
CA VAL A 87 18.60 -2.66 -0.25
C VAL A 87 19.67 -1.77 0.39
N ALA A 88 20.31 -2.20 1.48
CA ALA A 88 21.37 -1.45 2.14
C ALA A 88 22.56 -1.20 1.20
N SER A 89 22.93 -2.19 0.40
CA SER A 89 23.98 -2.05 -0.62
C SER A 89 23.61 -1.02 -1.69
N SER A 90 22.38 -1.07 -2.21
CA SER A 90 21.86 -0.11 -3.19
C SER A 90 21.81 1.31 -2.61
N LEU A 91 21.37 1.45 -1.35
CA LEU A 91 21.31 2.74 -0.65
C LEU A 91 22.71 3.34 -0.46
N THR A 92 23.68 2.53 -0.06
CA THR A 92 25.06 2.98 0.14
C THR A 92 25.76 3.36 -1.17
N ALA A 93 25.37 2.74 -2.30
CA ALA A 93 25.90 3.05 -3.62
C ALA A 93 25.36 4.38 -4.20
N THR A 94 24.34 4.99 -3.57
CA THR A 94 23.79 6.27 -4.03
C THR A 94 24.77 7.40 -3.77
N ASP A 95 25.19 8.11 -4.84
CA ASP A 95 26.17 9.19 -4.74
C ASP A 95 25.53 10.51 -4.25
N MET A 96 25.65 10.76 -2.96
CA MET A 96 25.14 11.98 -2.32
C MET A 96 25.83 13.26 -2.81
N LYS A 97 26.98 13.17 -3.51
CA LYS A 97 27.66 14.35 -4.08
C LYS A 97 26.89 14.98 -5.23
N LEU A 98 25.94 14.25 -5.81
CA LEU A 98 24.99 14.78 -6.80
C LEU A 98 23.94 15.72 -6.20
N LEU A 99 23.87 15.81 -4.87
CA LEU A 99 22.95 16.66 -4.13
C LEU A 99 23.68 17.79 -3.44
N THR A 100 23.03 18.97 -3.34
CA THR A 100 23.56 20.15 -2.66
C THR A 100 22.50 20.84 -1.80
N GLY A 101 22.93 21.63 -0.81
CA GLY A 101 22.02 22.43 0.02
C GLY A 101 20.96 21.63 0.76
N ALA A 102 19.72 22.08 0.69
CA ALA A 102 18.58 21.43 1.38
C ALA A 102 18.34 19.99 0.89
N ALA A 103 18.47 19.75 -0.42
CA ALA A 103 18.33 18.40 -0.98
C ALA A 103 19.34 17.41 -0.37
N HIS A 104 20.59 17.81 -0.18
CA HIS A 104 21.59 16.98 0.49
C HIS A 104 21.23 16.72 1.96
N ASN A 105 20.78 17.72 2.70
CA ASN A 105 20.44 17.58 4.11
C ASN A 105 19.24 16.65 4.32
N ASP A 106 18.21 16.78 3.48
CA ASP A 106 17.03 15.92 3.52
C ASP A 106 17.40 14.45 3.20
N TRP A 107 18.28 14.26 2.19
CA TRP A 107 18.80 12.94 1.86
C TRP A 107 19.54 12.28 3.03
N MET A 108 20.42 13.02 3.71
CA MET A 108 21.13 12.50 4.88
C MET A 108 20.17 12.03 5.98
N THR A 109 19.07 12.76 6.17
CA THR A 109 18.03 12.40 7.14
C THR A 109 17.30 11.13 6.73
N TYR A 110 16.80 11.07 5.48
CA TYR A 110 16.03 9.93 4.99
C TYR A 110 16.89 8.68 4.84
N SER A 111 18.08 8.80 4.26
CA SER A 111 18.99 7.66 4.07
C SER A 111 19.50 7.10 5.39
N GLY A 112 19.77 7.96 6.37
CA GLY A 112 20.15 7.52 7.72
C GLY A 112 19.04 6.73 8.42
N ALA A 113 17.79 7.18 8.30
CA ALA A 113 16.63 6.45 8.84
C ALA A 113 16.37 5.13 8.11
N MET A 114 16.54 5.10 6.79
CA MET A 114 16.44 3.88 6.01
C MET A 114 17.54 2.86 6.37
N ASP A 115 18.78 3.31 6.52
CA ASP A 115 19.91 2.46 6.94
C ASP A 115 19.68 1.86 8.33
N ALA A 116 19.18 2.66 9.29
CA ALA A 116 18.82 2.16 10.62
C ALA A 116 17.76 1.05 10.55
N ALA A 117 16.67 1.27 9.80
CA ALA A 117 15.61 0.29 9.62
C ALA A 117 16.12 -1.01 8.96
N LEU A 118 16.99 -0.90 7.96
CA LEU A 118 17.61 -2.05 7.29
C LEU A 118 18.50 -2.87 8.24
N LYS A 119 19.25 -2.20 9.13
CA LYS A 119 20.04 -2.87 10.16
C LYS A 119 19.16 -3.59 11.18
N GLU A 120 18.05 -2.98 11.60
CA GLU A 120 17.07 -3.62 12.48
C GLU A 120 16.51 -4.90 11.87
N MET A 121 16.10 -4.88 10.59
CA MET A 121 15.61 -6.07 9.90
C MET A 121 16.65 -7.19 9.83
N GLN A 122 17.92 -6.85 9.63
CA GLN A 122 19.01 -7.82 9.55
C GLN A 122 19.38 -8.42 10.92
N ALA A 123 19.07 -7.74 12.01
CA ALA A 123 19.43 -8.14 13.37
C ALA A 123 18.50 -9.20 13.98
N THR A 124 17.34 -9.48 13.38
CA THR A 124 16.32 -10.38 13.94
C THR A 124 15.77 -11.35 12.92
N ASP A 125 15.28 -12.51 13.38
CA ASP A 125 14.50 -13.47 12.60
C ASP A 125 13.00 -13.40 12.94
N ASP A 126 12.59 -12.46 13.81
CA ASP A 126 11.19 -12.20 14.12
C ASP A 126 10.56 -11.36 13.01
N ILE A 127 9.64 -11.95 12.26
CA ILE A 127 8.99 -11.30 11.12
C ILE A 127 8.17 -10.07 11.54
N GLU A 128 7.59 -10.03 12.75
CA GLU A 128 6.81 -8.88 13.21
C GLU A 128 7.73 -7.70 13.61
N ALA A 129 8.87 -7.98 14.22
CA ALA A 129 9.91 -6.96 14.44
C ALA A 129 10.45 -6.42 13.11
N GLN A 130 10.68 -7.31 12.12
CA GLN A 130 11.10 -6.91 10.77
C GLN A 130 10.02 -6.05 10.09
N ARG A 131 8.72 -6.36 10.21
CA ARG A 131 7.60 -5.56 9.68
C ARG A 131 7.56 -4.15 10.29
N THR A 132 7.86 -4.05 11.59
CA THR A 132 7.96 -2.74 12.27
C THR A 132 9.08 -1.88 11.68
N ALA A 133 10.25 -2.45 11.46
CA ALA A 133 11.35 -1.76 10.79
C ALA A 133 11.04 -1.44 9.31
N PHE A 134 10.35 -2.34 8.61
CA PHE A 134 9.92 -2.13 7.23
C PHE A 134 8.98 -0.94 7.06
N LYS A 135 8.09 -0.70 8.02
CA LYS A 135 7.25 0.52 8.03
C LYS A 135 8.12 1.78 8.02
N ASN A 136 9.16 1.84 8.86
CA ASN A 136 10.07 2.99 8.91
C ASN A 136 10.87 3.16 7.61
N LEU A 137 11.31 2.06 6.99
CA LEU A 137 11.95 2.07 5.67
C LEU A 137 11.00 2.65 4.62
N SER A 138 9.75 2.16 4.56
CA SER A 138 8.73 2.57 3.59
C SER A 138 8.41 4.07 3.70
N ASP A 139 8.22 4.57 4.93
CA ASP A 139 7.93 5.98 5.20
C ASP A 139 9.06 6.91 4.72
N ASN A 140 10.32 6.52 4.89
CA ASN A 140 11.46 7.35 4.48
C ASN A 140 11.80 7.21 2.99
N LEU A 141 11.57 6.05 2.39
CA LEU A 141 11.68 5.88 0.94
C LEU A 141 10.59 6.68 0.21
N TYR A 142 9.36 6.69 0.71
CA TYR A 142 8.28 7.53 0.18
C TYR A 142 8.67 9.01 0.20
N LYS A 143 9.18 9.53 1.33
CA LYS A 143 9.66 10.92 1.44
C LYS A 143 10.78 11.21 0.44
N SER A 144 11.70 10.26 0.25
CA SER A 144 12.78 10.39 -0.73
C SER A 144 12.23 10.47 -2.16
N ILE A 145 11.26 9.62 -2.52
CA ILE A 145 10.65 9.65 -3.85
C ILE A 145 9.88 10.96 -4.08
N LYS A 146 9.15 11.45 -3.08
CA LYS A 146 8.47 12.76 -3.15
C LYS A 146 9.43 13.93 -3.28
N ALA A 147 10.59 13.82 -2.64
CA ALA A 147 11.60 14.90 -2.69
C ALA A 147 12.35 14.95 -4.03
N TYR A 148 12.70 13.79 -4.59
CA TYR A 148 13.66 13.73 -5.71
C TYR A 148 13.09 13.16 -7.01
N GLY A 149 11.96 12.40 -6.96
CA GLY A 149 11.43 11.65 -8.10
C GLY A 149 12.24 10.39 -8.42
N LEU A 150 11.70 9.58 -9.33
CA LEU A 150 12.29 8.31 -9.77
C LEU A 150 12.72 8.31 -11.25
N GLY A 151 12.87 9.49 -11.87
CA GLY A 151 13.31 9.57 -13.27
C GLY A 151 12.33 8.93 -14.27
N GLY A 152 11.01 8.95 -13.97
CA GLY A 152 9.97 8.39 -14.82
C GLY A 152 9.55 6.95 -14.47
N VAL A 153 10.18 6.33 -13.48
CA VAL A 153 9.71 5.05 -12.92
C VAL A 153 8.44 5.32 -12.10
N THR A 154 7.41 4.49 -12.28
CA THR A 154 6.16 4.61 -11.53
C THR A 154 6.24 3.79 -10.25
N ALA A 155 5.83 4.40 -9.13
CA ALA A 155 5.62 3.74 -7.85
C ALA A 155 4.21 4.02 -7.35
N TYR A 156 3.60 3.02 -6.72
CA TYR A 156 2.31 3.13 -6.07
C TYR A 156 2.51 3.18 -4.55
N TYR A 157 1.94 4.20 -3.92
CA TYR A 157 1.90 4.31 -2.47
C TYR A 157 0.60 3.71 -1.98
N GLU A 158 0.71 2.65 -1.21
CA GLU A 158 -0.38 1.77 -0.81
C GLU A 158 -0.57 1.82 0.70
N TYR A 159 -1.81 1.60 1.18
CA TYR A 159 -2.16 1.70 2.59
C TYR A 159 -3.06 0.54 3.03
N CYS A 160 -2.81 -0.01 4.21
CA CYS A 160 -3.71 -0.94 4.88
C CYS A 160 -4.10 -0.37 6.26
N PRO A 161 -5.39 -0.08 6.52
CA PRO A 161 -5.84 0.49 7.78
C PRO A 161 -5.71 -0.47 8.98
N MET A 162 -5.70 -1.78 8.72
CA MET A 162 -5.68 -2.81 9.77
C MET A 162 -4.27 -3.14 10.28
N ALA A 163 -3.22 -2.64 9.63
CA ALA A 163 -1.85 -2.89 10.08
C ALA A 163 -1.59 -2.28 11.47
N PHE A 164 -0.75 -2.94 12.27
CA PHE A 164 -0.33 -2.47 13.60
C PHE A 164 -1.52 -2.14 14.53
N ASN A 165 -2.44 -3.10 14.72
CA ASN A 165 -3.62 -2.96 15.59
C ASN A 165 -4.48 -1.76 15.17
N ASP A 166 -4.87 -1.73 13.90
CA ASP A 166 -5.74 -0.69 13.31
C ASP A 166 -5.16 0.74 13.33
N THR A 167 -3.86 0.88 13.54
CA THR A 167 -3.15 2.16 13.39
C THR A 167 -2.91 2.48 11.93
N GLY A 168 -2.84 1.45 11.10
CA GLY A 168 -2.55 1.54 9.68
C GLY A 168 -1.06 1.65 9.36
N ALA A 169 -0.71 1.23 8.15
CA ALA A 169 0.64 1.41 7.61
C ALA A 169 0.64 1.49 6.10
N TYR A 170 1.66 2.17 5.58
CA TYR A 170 1.90 2.39 4.17
C TYR A 170 3.07 1.57 3.68
N TRP A 171 3.08 1.29 2.38
CA TRP A 171 4.22 0.73 1.65
C TRP A 171 4.24 1.24 0.21
N LEU A 172 5.30 0.90 -0.51
CA LEU A 172 5.46 1.22 -1.93
C LEU A 172 5.44 -0.06 -2.77
N SER A 173 4.94 0.05 -4.00
CA SER A 173 4.84 -1.05 -4.95
C SER A 173 5.16 -0.57 -6.37
N ASP A 174 5.65 -1.46 -7.21
CA ASP A 174 5.80 -1.24 -8.65
C ASP A 174 4.52 -1.58 -9.43
N LYS A 175 3.48 -2.05 -8.75
CA LYS A 175 2.19 -2.46 -9.32
C LYS A 175 1.05 -1.91 -8.49
N SER A 176 -0.06 -1.57 -9.14
CA SER A 176 -1.30 -1.12 -8.49
C SER A 176 -2.12 -2.24 -7.85
N VAL A 177 -1.75 -3.50 -8.11
CA VAL A 177 -2.40 -4.66 -7.48
C VAL A 177 -1.87 -4.82 -6.07
N ILE A 178 -2.75 -4.70 -5.09
CA ILE A 178 -2.42 -4.79 -3.67
C ILE A 178 -1.84 -6.17 -3.33
N ARG A 179 -0.65 -6.16 -2.73
CA ARG A 179 0.01 -7.31 -2.13
C ARG A 179 0.59 -6.88 -0.79
N ASN A 180 -0.16 -7.14 0.27
CA ASN A 180 0.08 -6.59 1.60
C ASN A 180 1.29 -7.26 2.29
N PRO A 181 2.37 -6.50 2.59
CA PRO A 181 3.57 -7.03 3.26
C PRO A 181 3.39 -7.23 4.76
N TYR A 182 2.41 -6.57 5.37
CA TYR A 182 2.20 -6.62 6.82
C TYR A 182 1.42 -7.86 7.27
N PHE A 183 0.64 -8.47 6.40
CA PHE A 183 -0.16 -9.65 6.72
C PHE A 183 0.18 -10.88 5.87
N GLY A 184 0.82 -10.71 4.72
CA GLY A 184 1.07 -11.80 3.79
C GLY A 184 -0.22 -12.50 3.39
N ASP A 185 -0.20 -13.84 3.33
CA ASP A 185 -1.36 -14.64 2.89
C ASP A 185 -2.61 -14.47 3.76
N LYS A 186 -2.48 -13.99 5.01
CA LYS A 186 -3.64 -13.81 5.90
C LYS A 186 -4.58 -12.72 5.40
N MET A 187 -4.04 -11.67 4.79
CA MET A 187 -4.83 -10.54 4.27
C MET A 187 -4.13 -9.93 3.03
N LEU A 188 -3.80 -10.76 2.05
CA LEU A 188 -2.97 -10.41 0.90
C LEU A 188 -3.47 -9.18 0.13
N SER A 189 -4.77 -9.04 -0.04
CA SER A 189 -5.41 -7.96 -0.80
C SER A 189 -5.97 -6.82 0.07
N CYS A 190 -5.66 -6.81 1.38
CA CYS A 190 -6.09 -5.71 2.26
C CYS A 190 -5.26 -4.46 1.98
N GLY A 191 -5.93 -3.41 1.52
CA GLY A 191 -5.34 -2.10 1.27
C GLY A 191 -5.92 -1.41 0.04
N SER A 192 -5.45 -0.19 -0.19
CA SER A 192 -5.79 0.67 -1.32
C SER A 192 -4.56 1.39 -1.85
N VAL A 193 -4.62 1.81 -3.11
CA VAL A 193 -3.63 2.73 -3.67
C VAL A 193 -4.04 4.15 -3.30
N GLU A 194 -3.19 4.85 -2.55
CA GLU A 194 -3.45 6.22 -2.11
C GLU A 194 -2.84 7.26 -3.05
N GLU A 195 -1.69 6.94 -3.64
CA GLU A 195 -0.99 7.86 -4.54
C GLU A 195 -0.21 7.09 -5.61
N THR A 196 -0.15 7.67 -6.83
CA THR A 196 0.75 7.22 -7.90
C THR A 196 1.87 8.23 -8.06
N LEU A 197 3.11 7.79 -7.86
CA LEU A 197 4.35 8.57 -7.95
C LEU A 197 5.06 8.31 -9.28
N LYS A 198 5.72 9.33 -9.84
CA LYS A 198 6.48 9.24 -11.10
C LYS A 198 7.84 9.92 -10.99
#